data_259fa3c0f4a1b93c1fa74ae760163a78
#
_entry.id   259fa3c0f4a1b93c1fa74ae760163a78
#
_cell.length_a   1.000
_cell.length_b   1.000
_cell.length_c   1.000
_cell.angle_alpha   90.00
_cell.angle_beta   90.00
_cell.angle_gamma   90.00
#
_symmetry.space_group_name_H-M   'P 1'
#
loop_
_entity.id
_entity.type
_entity.pdbx_description
1 polymer ?
#
loop_
_entity_poly.entity_id
_entity_poly.type
_entity_poly.pdbx_seq_one_letter_code
_entity_poly.pdbx_strand_id
1 'polypeptide(L)'
;MPINVTMPRLSDTMEEGTVVKWHVKVGDKVTSGQVIADIETDKATMEQAAFDDGTIASLVCPEGKQVKVGEVIAVLAEEGESVSAAASGAAPAAPRAAAPAAAAPAATPAAAGRTIVADVKAVPVEIDGERTRVSPVARRMAEEMGVDLSQVTGSGPGGRVIKRDIVLAAENRSAAAPVARPAAASAATGLVAAAPSVAAAPAPQAGALVHGLQSIEVPVSTMRGVIAKRLVESKQQIPHYQVTMKFSMDSILALRGSLNEQLSAMEVKLSVNDFIIRACALAMAKNPFFNASWAGDRILVHQQVNVGVAIALPEEKGGGLVVGVVKDANLKSLRQISGEVRSLGEKARTKGLSMEEMSGATFTISNLGMFGVDNFTAIINPPNSAILACGAAIEQPVVRNHQLVVGWEMAATLSLDHRVIDGAMAAKYLQSLKQFVEAPTLLLV
;
A
#
# COMPACT_ATOMS: atom_id res chain seq x y z
N MET A 1 41.84 -25.71 3.28
CA MET A 1 40.79 -25.36 4.29
C MET A 1 39.53 -25.09 3.54
N PRO A 2 38.33 -25.46 4.02
CA PRO A 2 37.10 -25.20 3.29
C PRO A 2 36.87 -23.67 3.15
N ILE A 3 36.57 -23.21 1.94
CA ILE A 3 36.30 -21.82 1.63
C ILE A 3 34.78 -21.64 1.64
N ASN A 4 34.30 -20.72 2.47
CA ASN A 4 32.87 -20.43 2.59
C ASN A 4 32.45 -19.36 1.55
N VAL A 5 31.56 -19.74 0.65
CA VAL A 5 30.89 -18.79 -0.24
C VAL A 5 29.71 -18.17 0.50
N THR A 6 29.77 -16.87 0.75
CA THR A 6 28.72 -16.15 1.47
C THR A 6 27.82 -15.36 0.50
N MET A 7 26.59 -15.08 0.92
CA MET A 7 25.67 -14.24 0.19
C MET A 7 26.28 -12.84 0.00
N PRO A 8 26.61 -12.41 -1.22
CA PRO A 8 27.24 -11.11 -1.47
C PRO A 8 26.23 -9.97 -1.38
N ARG A 9 26.73 -8.78 -1.12
CA ARG A 9 25.93 -7.56 -1.24
C ARG A 9 25.95 -7.08 -2.70
N LEU A 10 24.93 -7.43 -3.46
CA LEU A 10 24.82 -7.06 -4.88
C LEU A 10 24.17 -5.68 -5.10
N SER A 11 23.60 -5.05 -4.06
CA SER A 11 23.11 -3.68 -4.09
C SER A 11 23.31 -3.00 -2.74
N ASP A 12 23.43 -1.64 -2.74
CA ASP A 12 23.70 -0.85 -1.52
C ASP A 12 22.64 -0.99 -0.42
N THR A 13 21.41 -1.34 -0.81
CA THR A 13 20.25 -1.50 0.07
C THR A 13 19.92 -2.96 0.39
N MET A 14 20.73 -3.90 -0.09
CA MET A 14 20.46 -5.34 0.07
C MET A 14 20.77 -5.80 1.49
N GLU A 15 19.75 -6.32 2.19
CA GLU A 15 19.87 -6.96 3.51
C GLU A 15 19.80 -8.50 3.39
N GLU A 16 19.07 -8.99 2.38
CA GLU A 16 18.82 -10.42 2.12
C GLU A 16 18.65 -10.68 0.62
N GLY A 17 18.93 -11.91 0.16
CA GLY A 17 18.74 -12.34 -1.22
C GLY A 17 18.23 -13.78 -1.29
N THR A 18 17.60 -14.15 -2.41
CA THR A 18 17.09 -15.49 -2.65
C THR A 18 17.87 -16.15 -3.76
N VAL A 19 18.39 -17.35 -3.52
CA VAL A 19 19.02 -18.15 -4.58
C VAL A 19 17.91 -18.75 -5.45
N VAL A 20 17.74 -18.25 -6.66
CA VAL A 20 16.69 -18.70 -7.59
C VAL A 20 17.09 -20.03 -8.23
N LYS A 21 18.35 -20.12 -8.67
CA LYS A 21 18.84 -21.28 -9.39
C LYS A 21 20.32 -21.47 -9.15
N TRP A 22 20.75 -22.72 -8.98
CA TRP A 22 22.15 -23.13 -9.00
C TRP A 22 22.55 -23.59 -10.40
N HIS A 23 23.68 -23.08 -10.91
CA HIS A 23 24.28 -23.52 -12.18
C HIS A 23 25.30 -24.63 -11.98
N VAL A 24 25.63 -24.96 -10.72
CA VAL A 24 26.63 -25.97 -10.31
C VAL A 24 26.02 -26.98 -9.34
N LYS A 25 26.62 -28.16 -9.27
CA LYS A 25 26.23 -29.25 -8.36
C LYS A 25 27.35 -29.57 -7.40
N VAL A 26 27.02 -30.27 -6.29
CA VAL A 26 27.99 -30.78 -5.37
C VAL A 26 28.93 -31.74 -6.10
N GLY A 27 30.23 -31.50 -6.03
CA GLY A 27 31.28 -32.22 -6.73
C GLY A 27 31.81 -31.55 -8.01
N ASP A 28 31.16 -30.47 -8.50
CA ASP A 28 31.63 -29.74 -9.68
C ASP A 28 32.85 -28.87 -9.33
N LYS A 29 33.82 -28.84 -10.25
CA LYS A 29 34.95 -27.90 -10.18
C LYS A 29 34.53 -26.57 -10.72
N VAL A 30 34.81 -25.51 -9.98
CA VAL A 30 34.55 -24.12 -10.35
C VAL A 30 35.85 -23.33 -10.38
N THR A 31 35.91 -22.35 -11.31
CA THR A 31 37.02 -21.41 -11.44
C THR A 31 36.58 -20.02 -11.08
N SER A 32 37.50 -19.20 -10.62
CA SER A 32 37.21 -17.77 -10.34
C SER A 32 36.63 -17.05 -11.56
N GLY A 33 35.51 -16.36 -11.36
CA GLY A 33 34.73 -15.70 -12.42
C GLY A 33 33.66 -16.55 -13.08
N GLN A 34 33.58 -17.87 -12.77
CA GLN A 34 32.52 -18.73 -13.27
C GLN A 34 31.20 -18.48 -12.54
N VAL A 35 30.08 -18.33 -13.28
CA VAL A 35 28.75 -18.15 -12.69
C VAL A 35 28.31 -19.44 -11.98
N ILE A 36 27.97 -19.33 -10.70
CA ILE A 36 27.58 -20.45 -9.83
C ILE A 36 26.10 -20.45 -9.45
N ALA A 37 25.48 -19.28 -9.35
CA ALA A 37 24.07 -19.15 -8.99
C ALA A 37 23.44 -17.86 -9.51
N ASP A 38 22.11 -17.88 -9.70
CA ASP A 38 21.30 -16.71 -9.92
C ASP A 38 20.69 -16.28 -8.58
N ILE A 39 20.97 -15.04 -8.17
CA ILE A 39 20.47 -14.45 -6.92
C ILE A 39 19.44 -13.37 -7.27
N GLU A 40 18.24 -13.53 -6.75
CA GLU A 40 17.19 -12.53 -6.80
C GLU A 40 17.36 -11.56 -5.63
N THR A 41 17.46 -10.30 -5.96
CA THR A 41 17.54 -9.18 -5.00
C THR A 41 16.20 -8.40 -5.01
N ASP A 42 16.09 -7.38 -4.17
CA ASP A 42 14.94 -6.47 -4.14
C ASP A 42 14.70 -5.69 -5.45
N LYS A 43 15.67 -5.72 -6.39
CA LYS A 43 15.64 -4.91 -7.61
C LYS A 43 15.76 -5.71 -8.90
N ALA A 44 16.50 -6.79 -8.90
CA ALA A 44 16.74 -7.62 -10.10
C ALA A 44 17.32 -8.98 -9.73
N THR A 45 17.22 -9.94 -10.64
CA THR A 45 18.01 -11.18 -10.57
C THR A 45 19.40 -10.91 -11.14
N MET A 46 20.44 -11.27 -10.38
CA MET A 46 21.85 -11.06 -10.73
C MET A 46 22.61 -12.38 -10.66
N GLU A 47 23.51 -12.59 -11.61
CA GLU A 47 24.39 -13.74 -11.64
C GLU A 47 25.52 -13.59 -10.61
N GLN A 48 25.69 -14.61 -9.76
CA GLN A 48 26.78 -14.70 -8.80
C GLN A 48 27.90 -15.57 -9.38
N ALA A 49 29.08 -14.99 -9.50
CA ALA A 49 30.29 -15.72 -9.89
C ALA A 49 31.09 -16.19 -8.67
N ALA A 50 31.82 -17.29 -8.82
CA ALA A 50 32.78 -17.76 -7.82
C ALA A 50 33.96 -16.75 -7.74
N PHE A 51 34.41 -16.50 -6.50
CA PHE A 51 35.58 -15.61 -6.30
C PHE A 51 36.87 -16.45 -6.28
N ASP A 52 36.80 -17.72 -5.85
CA ASP A 52 37.93 -18.61 -5.67
C ASP A 52 37.77 -19.88 -6.51
N ASP A 53 38.92 -20.51 -6.85
CA ASP A 53 38.95 -21.80 -7.53
C ASP A 53 38.73 -22.92 -6.50
N GLY A 54 37.97 -23.96 -6.88
CA GLY A 54 37.73 -25.07 -5.98
C GLY A 54 36.70 -26.08 -6.48
N THR A 55 36.37 -27.05 -5.62
CA THR A 55 35.30 -28.02 -5.88
C THR A 55 34.14 -27.77 -4.92
N ILE A 56 32.89 -27.71 -5.41
CA ILE A 56 31.72 -27.55 -4.56
C ILE A 56 31.58 -28.73 -3.59
N ALA A 57 31.82 -28.47 -2.30
CA ALA A 57 31.71 -29.48 -1.26
C ALA A 57 30.27 -29.64 -0.76
N SER A 58 29.55 -28.53 -0.62
CA SER A 58 28.16 -28.53 -0.14
C SER A 58 27.45 -27.29 -0.60
N LEU A 59 26.16 -27.44 -0.97
CA LEU A 59 25.20 -26.34 -1.17
C LEU A 59 24.38 -26.23 0.11
N VAL A 60 24.64 -25.19 0.91
CA VAL A 60 24.00 -25.00 2.23
C VAL A 60 22.60 -24.39 2.06
N CYS A 61 22.42 -23.58 1.00
CA CYS A 61 21.16 -22.92 0.70
C CYS A 61 20.44 -23.65 -0.45
N PRO A 62 19.24 -24.24 -0.24
CA PRO A 62 18.42 -24.77 -1.32
C PRO A 62 17.82 -23.63 -2.18
N GLU A 63 17.48 -23.95 -3.42
CA GLU A 63 16.79 -23.03 -4.33
C GLU A 63 15.48 -22.53 -3.73
N GLY A 64 15.17 -21.25 -3.93
CA GLY A 64 13.97 -20.57 -3.40
C GLY A 64 14.07 -20.13 -1.93
N LYS A 65 15.18 -20.38 -1.23
CA LYS A 65 15.36 -19.94 0.16
C LYS A 65 16.00 -18.56 0.23
N GLN A 66 15.42 -17.70 1.06
CA GLN A 66 15.91 -16.37 1.39
C GLN A 66 17.02 -16.46 2.46
N VAL A 67 18.14 -15.76 2.23
CA VAL A 67 19.36 -15.81 3.06
C VAL A 67 19.88 -14.38 3.24
N LYS A 68 20.33 -14.02 4.44
CA LYS A 68 20.87 -12.69 4.74
C LYS A 68 22.26 -12.51 4.11
N VAL A 69 22.57 -11.26 3.77
CA VAL A 69 23.91 -10.86 3.30
C VAL A 69 24.97 -11.27 4.33
N GLY A 70 26.01 -11.98 3.86
CA GLY A 70 27.08 -12.52 4.70
C GLY A 70 26.84 -13.93 5.26
N GLU A 71 25.65 -14.53 5.13
CA GLU A 71 25.43 -15.93 5.47
C GLU A 71 26.04 -16.88 4.43
N VAL A 72 26.49 -18.06 4.86
CA VAL A 72 27.11 -19.07 3.99
C VAL A 72 26.04 -19.73 3.12
N ILE A 73 26.21 -19.67 1.78
CA ILE A 73 25.31 -20.28 0.79
C ILE A 73 25.88 -21.56 0.19
N ALA A 74 27.22 -21.68 0.07
CA ALA A 74 27.90 -22.85 -0.40
C ALA A 74 29.28 -22.98 0.24
N VAL A 75 29.89 -24.18 0.20
CA VAL A 75 31.24 -24.45 0.69
C VAL A 75 32.05 -25.04 -0.44
N LEU A 76 33.27 -24.51 -0.67
CA LEU A 76 34.26 -25.02 -1.62
C LEU A 76 35.35 -25.77 -0.87
N ALA A 77 35.82 -26.87 -1.45
CA ALA A 77 37.02 -27.58 -1.06
C ALA A 77 38.19 -27.18 -1.97
N GLU A 78 39.39 -26.94 -1.41
CA GLU A 78 40.63 -26.73 -2.18
C GLU A 78 41.10 -28.01 -2.85
N GLU A 79 41.94 -27.88 -3.88
CA GLU A 79 42.52 -29.04 -4.56
C GLU A 79 43.34 -29.93 -3.60
N GLY A 80 42.84 -31.17 -3.40
CA GLY A 80 43.50 -32.17 -2.51
C GLY A 80 42.72 -32.47 -1.23
N GLU A 81 41.65 -31.78 -0.92
CA GLU A 81 40.77 -32.04 0.24
C GLU A 81 39.59 -32.94 -0.18
N SER A 82 39.26 -33.96 0.61
CA SER A 82 38.10 -34.81 0.30
C SER A 82 36.78 -34.02 0.55
N VAL A 83 35.87 -34.05 -0.40
CA VAL A 83 34.55 -33.40 -0.35
C VAL A 83 33.77 -33.71 0.93
N SER A 84 33.97 -34.91 1.51
CA SER A 84 33.36 -35.37 2.78
C SER A 84 33.93 -34.68 4.04
N ALA A 85 35.18 -34.24 4.04
CA ALA A 85 35.79 -33.55 5.18
C ALA A 85 35.40 -32.07 5.24
N ALA A 86 35.25 -31.42 4.07
CA ALA A 86 34.85 -30.04 3.97
C ALA A 86 33.35 -29.82 4.35
N ALA A 87 32.50 -30.83 4.08
CA ALA A 87 31.09 -30.78 4.44
C ALA A 87 30.83 -30.91 5.97
N SER A 88 31.76 -31.51 6.72
CA SER A 88 31.62 -31.68 8.19
C SER A 88 32.00 -30.43 9.00
N GLY A 89 32.66 -29.46 8.39
CA GLY A 89 33.09 -28.20 9.05
C GLY A 89 32.04 -27.10 9.16
N ALA A 90 30.87 -27.28 8.58
CA ALA A 90 29.80 -26.28 8.53
C ALA A 90 28.85 -26.38 9.74
N ALA A 91 29.33 -26.17 10.97
CA ALA A 91 28.47 -25.87 12.11
C ALA A 91 28.30 -24.35 12.25
N PRO A 92 27.07 -23.83 12.48
CA PRO A 92 26.84 -22.40 12.59
C PRO A 92 27.53 -21.85 13.84
N ALA A 93 28.50 -20.96 13.64
CA ALA A 93 29.11 -20.19 14.72
C ALA A 93 28.12 -19.21 15.27
N ALA A 94 27.70 -19.39 16.51
CA ALA A 94 26.88 -18.41 17.25
C ALA A 94 27.63 -17.08 17.38
N PRO A 95 26.94 -15.93 17.30
CA PRO A 95 27.58 -14.62 17.40
C PRO A 95 28.12 -14.39 18.80
N ARG A 96 29.44 -14.21 18.90
CA ARG A 96 30.16 -13.86 20.12
C ARG A 96 29.84 -12.41 20.46
N ALA A 97 29.15 -12.19 21.56
CA ALA A 97 28.86 -10.88 22.12
C ALA A 97 30.16 -10.11 22.41
N ALA A 98 30.29 -8.94 21.82
CA ALA A 98 31.32 -7.97 22.19
C ALA A 98 30.90 -7.26 23.49
N ALA A 99 31.78 -7.29 24.48
CA ALA A 99 31.61 -6.64 25.78
C ALA A 99 31.65 -5.11 25.67
N PRO A 100 30.94 -4.36 26.55
CA PRO A 100 30.82 -2.92 26.45
C PRO A 100 32.04 -2.21 27.02
N ALA A 101 32.55 -1.22 26.27
CA ALA A 101 33.54 -0.27 26.77
C ALA A 101 32.85 0.87 27.54
N ALA A 102 33.51 1.27 28.61
CA ALA A 102 33.08 2.08 29.71
C ALA A 102 32.63 3.51 29.35
N ALA A 103 31.70 4.01 30.16
CA ALA A 103 31.18 5.36 30.21
C ALA A 103 32.14 6.34 30.88
N ALA A 104 32.05 7.63 30.54
CA ALA A 104 32.28 8.77 31.42
C ALA A 104 31.66 10.05 30.82
N PRO A 105 31.44 11.15 31.61
CA PRO A 105 30.15 11.39 32.21
C PRO A 105 29.45 12.67 31.75
N ALA A 106 28.23 12.82 32.24
CA ALA A 106 27.24 13.87 32.07
C ALA A 106 27.68 15.32 32.14
N ALA A 107 26.98 16.16 31.40
CA ALA A 107 26.69 17.53 31.79
C ALA A 107 25.24 17.86 31.41
N THR A 108 24.44 18.08 32.44
CA THR A 108 23.13 18.75 32.37
C THR A 108 23.32 20.25 32.19
N PRO A 109 22.41 20.93 31.50
CA PRO A 109 21.75 22.03 32.18
C PRO A 109 20.22 22.00 32.04
N ALA A 110 19.62 22.43 33.15
CA ALA A 110 18.21 22.64 33.34
C ALA A 110 17.69 23.84 32.55
N ALA A 111 16.44 23.82 32.14
CA ALA A 111 15.38 24.77 32.55
C ALA A 111 14.22 24.83 31.56
N ALA A 112 13.06 24.51 32.05
CA ALA A 112 11.79 25.24 31.99
C ALA A 112 11.10 25.44 30.62
N GLY A 113 10.06 24.62 30.42
CA GLY A 113 8.95 24.91 29.53
C GLY A 113 7.66 24.40 30.17
N ARG A 114 6.86 25.30 30.71
CA ARG A 114 5.57 25.05 31.36
C ARG A 114 4.58 24.41 30.41
N THR A 115 4.19 23.17 30.68
CA THR A 115 2.98 22.58 30.14
C THR A 115 1.84 22.83 31.09
N ILE A 116 0.86 23.61 30.68
CA ILE A 116 -0.39 23.82 31.43
C ILE A 116 -1.23 22.56 31.22
N VAL A 117 -1.23 21.68 32.22
CA VAL A 117 -2.20 20.59 32.31
C VAL A 117 -3.38 21.14 33.09
N ALA A 118 -4.50 21.34 32.40
CA ALA A 118 -5.77 21.67 33.03
C ALA A 118 -6.23 20.48 33.88
N ASP A 119 -6.16 20.64 35.18
CA ASP A 119 -6.62 19.71 36.22
C ASP A 119 -8.15 19.75 36.26
N VAL A 120 -8.82 18.80 35.54
CA VAL A 120 -10.25 18.61 35.69
C VAL A 120 -10.49 17.69 36.87
N LYS A 121 -10.85 18.30 38.02
CA LYS A 121 -11.29 17.61 39.24
C LYS A 121 -12.42 16.62 38.91
N ALA A 122 -12.17 15.35 39.15
CA ALA A 122 -13.18 14.31 39.16
C ALA A 122 -14.09 14.47 40.35
N VAL A 123 -15.39 14.62 40.12
CA VAL A 123 -16.43 14.63 41.17
C VAL A 123 -16.78 13.17 41.49
N PRO A 124 -16.71 12.73 42.76
CA PRO A 124 -17.15 11.40 43.14
C PRO A 124 -18.68 11.36 43.23
N VAL A 125 -19.30 10.32 42.70
CA VAL A 125 -20.70 10.00 42.91
C VAL A 125 -20.76 8.77 43.82
N GLU A 126 -21.40 8.93 44.97
CA GLU A 126 -21.71 7.83 45.89
C GLU A 126 -22.89 7.03 45.35
N ILE A 127 -22.67 5.75 45.11
CA ILE A 127 -23.72 4.73 44.97
C ILE A 127 -23.30 3.59 45.89
N ASP A 128 -24.11 3.35 46.91
CA ASP A 128 -24.04 2.31 47.91
C ASP A 128 -22.82 1.39 47.97
N GLY A 129 -22.00 1.60 49.00
CA GLY A 129 -21.11 0.61 49.60
C GLY A 129 -19.71 0.43 49.00
N GLU A 130 -19.41 0.72 47.78
CA GLU A 130 -18.08 0.56 47.17
C GLU A 130 -17.78 1.66 46.12
N ARG A 131 -16.74 2.46 46.41
CA ARG A 131 -16.38 3.63 45.55
C ARG A 131 -15.77 3.18 44.21
N THR A 132 -16.59 2.88 43.24
CA THR A 132 -16.12 2.58 41.89
C THR A 132 -15.69 3.86 41.19
N ARG A 133 -14.39 3.98 40.82
CA ARG A 133 -13.85 5.13 40.09
C ARG A 133 -14.14 4.93 38.59
N VAL A 134 -14.97 5.80 38.03
CA VAL A 134 -15.36 5.75 36.61
C VAL A 134 -14.79 6.94 35.83
N SER A 135 -14.28 6.73 34.64
CA SER A 135 -13.84 7.84 33.77
C SER A 135 -15.06 8.60 33.20
N PRO A 136 -14.98 9.92 32.92
CA PRO A 136 -16.09 10.69 32.37
C PRO A 136 -16.62 10.15 31.04
N VAL A 137 -15.73 9.63 30.21
CA VAL A 137 -16.08 9.02 28.91
C VAL A 137 -16.79 7.67 29.11
N ALA A 138 -16.32 6.84 30.05
CA ALA A 138 -16.95 5.56 30.36
C ALA A 138 -18.37 5.74 30.92
N ARG A 139 -18.61 6.78 31.74
CA ARG A 139 -19.95 7.09 32.27
C ARG A 139 -20.94 7.44 31.15
N ARG A 140 -20.57 8.37 30.28
CA ARG A 140 -21.43 8.78 29.15
C ARG A 140 -21.77 7.60 28.24
N MET A 141 -20.77 6.77 27.97
CA MET A 141 -20.99 5.55 27.17
C MET A 141 -21.86 4.50 27.85
N ALA A 142 -21.73 4.34 29.17
CA ALA A 142 -22.60 3.43 29.95
C ALA A 142 -24.06 3.88 29.90
N GLU A 143 -24.32 5.20 30.00
CA GLU A 143 -25.65 5.80 29.85
C GLU A 143 -26.21 5.57 28.42
N GLU A 144 -25.40 5.82 27.38
CA GLU A 144 -25.80 5.61 25.97
C GLU A 144 -26.09 4.13 25.63
N MET A 145 -25.32 3.20 26.21
CA MET A 145 -25.45 1.76 25.94
C MET A 145 -26.30 1.02 26.98
N GLY A 146 -26.81 1.71 27.99
CA GLY A 146 -27.64 1.14 29.05
C GLY A 146 -26.95 0.09 29.92
N VAL A 147 -25.61 0.23 30.10
CA VAL A 147 -24.78 -0.69 30.88
C VAL A 147 -24.74 -0.26 32.34
N ASP A 148 -25.07 -1.17 33.26
CA ASP A 148 -25.01 -0.92 34.69
C ASP A 148 -23.57 -0.95 35.20
N LEU A 149 -23.09 0.22 35.65
CA LEU A 149 -21.74 0.44 36.14
C LEU A 149 -21.39 -0.36 37.40
N SER A 150 -22.36 -0.78 38.15
CA SER A 150 -22.17 -1.61 39.37
C SER A 150 -21.67 -3.01 39.06
N GLN A 151 -21.93 -3.49 37.84
CA GLN A 151 -21.57 -4.83 37.37
C GLN A 151 -20.32 -4.89 36.54
N VAL A 152 -19.66 -3.73 36.34
CA VAL A 152 -18.47 -3.64 35.48
C VAL A 152 -17.21 -3.52 36.33
N THR A 153 -16.31 -4.49 36.20
CA THR A 153 -15.00 -4.44 36.86
C THR A 153 -14.07 -3.54 36.06
N GLY A 154 -13.51 -2.48 36.69
CA GLY A 154 -12.61 -1.54 36.03
C GLY A 154 -11.22 -2.12 35.81
N SER A 155 -10.74 -2.09 34.55
CA SER A 155 -9.37 -2.52 34.16
C SER A 155 -8.35 -1.39 34.11
N GLY A 156 -8.74 -0.16 34.36
CA GLY A 156 -7.85 1.01 34.34
C GLY A 156 -6.99 1.17 35.62
N PRO A 157 -6.00 2.09 35.63
CA PRO A 157 -5.13 2.33 36.74
C PRO A 157 -5.90 2.62 38.03
N GLY A 158 -5.59 1.88 39.11
CA GLY A 158 -6.27 1.98 40.40
C GLY A 158 -7.72 1.48 40.40
N GLY A 159 -8.07 0.49 39.56
CA GLY A 159 -9.42 -0.11 39.52
C GLY A 159 -10.47 0.79 38.83
N ARG A 160 -10.07 1.76 38.01
CA ARG A 160 -10.98 2.69 37.34
C ARG A 160 -11.65 2.04 36.15
N VAL A 161 -12.97 2.19 36.02
CA VAL A 161 -13.73 1.77 34.83
C VAL A 161 -13.41 2.71 33.67
N ILE A 162 -12.91 2.15 32.57
CA ILE A 162 -12.55 2.86 31.33
C ILE A 162 -13.49 2.46 30.18
N LYS A 163 -13.45 3.19 29.07
CA LYS A 163 -14.29 2.98 27.88
C LYS A 163 -14.33 1.51 27.42
N ARG A 164 -13.19 0.83 27.42
CA ARG A 164 -13.06 -0.56 26.99
C ARG A 164 -13.90 -1.53 27.80
N ASP A 165 -14.02 -1.30 29.11
CA ASP A 165 -14.77 -2.17 30.02
C ASP A 165 -16.26 -2.08 29.74
N ILE A 166 -16.77 -0.90 29.36
CA ILE A 166 -18.17 -0.69 28.99
C ILE A 166 -18.51 -1.40 27.68
N VAL A 167 -17.63 -1.35 26.68
CA VAL A 167 -17.83 -2.03 25.40
C VAL A 167 -17.90 -3.54 25.61
N LEU A 168 -16.97 -4.12 26.37
CA LEU A 168 -16.97 -5.55 26.68
C LEU A 168 -18.21 -5.99 27.49
N ALA A 169 -18.69 -5.16 28.43
CA ALA A 169 -19.92 -5.45 29.18
C ALA A 169 -21.18 -5.39 28.30
N ALA A 170 -21.22 -4.48 27.32
CA ALA A 170 -22.31 -4.39 26.37
C ALA A 170 -22.35 -5.59 25.41
N GLU A 171 -21.18 -6.03 24.91
CA GLU A 171 -21.05 -7.22 24.06
C GLU A 171 -21.48 -8.52 24.80
N ASN A 172 -21.08 -8.69 26.05
CA ASN A 172 -21.46 -9.83 26.87
C ASN A 172 -22.96 -9.84 27.20
N ARG A 173 -23.62 -8.68 27.26
CA ARG A 173 -25.08 -8.59 27.47
C ARG A 173 -25.87 -9.00 26.23
N SER A 174 -25.33 -8.72 25.04
CA SER A 174 -25.94 -9.17 23.77
C SER A 174 -25.90 -10.70 23.60
N ALA A 175 -24.95 -11.38 24.25
CA ALA A 175 -24.79 -12.83 24.19
C ALA A 175 -25.65 -13.60 25.24
N ALA A 176 -26.26 -12.91 26.20
CA ALA A 176 -26.94 -13.53 27.35
C ALA A 176 -28.42 -13.15 27.52
N ALA A 177 -29.19 -12.95 26.45
CA ALA A 177 -30.64 -12.76 26.53
C ALA A 177 -31.35 -14.14 26.50
N PRO A 178 -31.93 -14.62 27.62
CA PRO A 178 -32.79 -15.82 27.57
C PRO A 178 -34.17 -15.43 27.03
N VAL A 179 -34.60 -16.18 26.01
CA VAL A 179 -35.96 -16.12 25.47
C VAL A 179 -36.96 -16.50 26.55
N ALA A 180 -37.64 -15.54 27.12
CA ALA A 180 -38.75 -15.75 28.02
C ALA A 180 -39.97 -16.19 27.22
N ARG A 181 -40.40 -17.40 27.46
CA ARG A 181 -41.64 -18.02 27.00
C ARG A 181 -42.80 -17.53 27.87
N PRO A 182 -43.90 -16.97 27.36
CA PRO A 182 -45.07 -16.71 28.18
C PRO A 182 -45.84 -18.02 28.44
N ALA A 183 -46.16 -18.24 29.71
CA ALA A 183 -46.97 -19.36 30.17
C ALA A 183 -48.45 -19.18 29.85
N ALA A 184 -49.10 -20.30 29.72
CA ALA A 184 -50.45 -20.61 29.36
C ALA A 184 -51.51 -19.84 30.14
N ALA A 185 -52.64 -19.56 29.47
CA ALA A 185 -53.99 -19.55 30.09
C ALA A 185 -54.93 -20.39 29.25
N SER A 186 -55.67 -21.19 29.99
CA SER A 186 -56.52 -22.32 29.66
C SER A 186 -57.86 -21.91 29.07
N ALA A 187 -58.43 -22.88 28.30
CA ALA A 187 -59.79 -23.25 28.10
C ALA A 187 -60.74 -22.44 27.19
N ALA A 188 -61.12 -23.05 26.10
CA ALA A 188 -62.55 -23.36 25.85
C ALA A 188 -62.72 -24.31 24.65
N THR A 189 -63.50 -25.34 24.89
CA THR A 189 -63.96 -26.40 24.02
C THR A 189 -64.72 -25.91 22.81
N GLY A 190 -64.50 -26.51 21.63
CA GLY A 190 -65.37 -26.39 20.47
C GLY A 190 -64.98 -27.39 19.39
N LEU A 191 -65.83 -28.49 19.31
CA LEU A 191 -65.76 -29.48 18.24
C LEU A 191 -66.04 -28.83 16.89
N VAL A 192 -65.14 -29.03 15.93
CA VAL A 192 -65.45 -28.95 14.48
C VAL A 192 -64.62 -30.02 13.75
N ALA A 193 -65.31 -30.67 12.84
CA ALA A 193 -65.04 -31.89 12.10
C ALA A 193 -63.66 -31.93 11.38
N ALA A 194 -63.18 -33.18 11.28
CA ALA A 194 -62.00 -33.56 10.49
C ALA A 194 -62.20 -33.32 9.00
N ALA A 195 -61.30 -32.55 8.38
CA ALA A 195 -61.06 -32.52 6.95
C ALA A 195 -59.78 -33.35 6.62
N PRO A 196 -59.69 -33.99 5.44
CA PRO A 196 -58.65 -34.99 5.16
C PRO A 196 -57.29 -34.36 5.08
N SER A 197 -56.32 -34.98 5.75
CA SER A 197 -54.92 -34.68 5.73
C SER A 197 -54.38 -34.85 4.30
N VAL A 198 -54.15 -33.75 3.64
CA VAL A 198 -53.24 -33.71 2.47
C VAL A 198 -51.82 -33.88 3.00
N ALA A 199 -51.17 -34.97 2.61
CA ALA A 199 -49.79 -35.24 2.94
C ALA A 199 -48.93 -34.00 2.58
N ALA A 200 -48.33 -33.38 3.61
CA ALA A 200 -47.39 -32.31 3.43
C ALA A 200 -46.21 -32.83 2.57
N ALA A 201 -46.02 -32.23 1.40
CA ALA A 201 -44.80 -32.41 0.63
C ALA A 201 -43.63 -32.13 1.55
N PRO A 202 -42.52 -32.90 1.48
CA PRO A 202 -41.36 -32.65 2.30
C PRO A 202 -40.90 -31.21 2.03
N ALA A 203 -40.84 -30.40 3.08
CA ALA A 203 -40.25 -29.08 3.02
C ALA A 203 -38.86 -29.21 2.36
N PRO A 204 -38.52 -28.37 1.41
CA PRO A 204 -37.17 -28.38 0.87
C PRO A 204 -36.23 -28.25 2.05
N GLN A 205 -35.45 -29.31 2.28
CA GLN A 205 -34.37 -29.26 3.25
C GLN A 205 -33.52 -28.05 2.81
N ALA A 206 -33.47 -27.01 3.62
CA ALA A 206 -32.47 -25.97 3.54
C ALA A 206 -31.13 -26.67 3.80
N GLY A 207 -30.71 -27.46 2.80
CA GLY A 207 -29.45 -28.17 2.77
C GLY A 207 -28.38 -27.11 2.75
N ALA A 208 -27.76 -26.95 3.90
CA ALA A 208 -26.33 -26.75 4.05
C ALA A 208 -25.60 -26.12 2.85
N LEU A 209 -25.79 -24.82 2.62
CA LEU A 209 -24.82 -23.97 1.90
C LEU A 209 -23.88 -23.34 2.89
N VAL A 210 -23.49 -24.04 3.92
CA VAL A 210 -22.28 -23.74 4.69
C VAL A 210 -21.20 -24.69 4.19
N HIS A 211 -20.80 -24.52 2.95
CA HIS A 211 -19.43 -24.86 2.60
C HIS A 211 -18.57 -23.89 3.41
N GLY A 212 -17.97 -24.41 4.47
CA GLY A 212 -16.94 -23.66 5.19
C GLY A 212 -15.95 -23.14 4.17
N LEU A 213 -15.91 -21.82 3.99
CA LEU A 213 -14.92 -21.17 3.15
C LEU A 213 -13.56 -21.50 3.76
N GLN A 214 -12.88 -22.49 3.18
CA GLN A 214 -11.51 -22.82 3.56
C GLN A 214 -10.63 -21.69 3.06
N SER A 215 -9.87 -21.10 3.96
CA SER A 215 -8.84 -20.13 3.60
C SER A 215 -7.75 -20.82 2.79
N ILE A 216 -7.37 -20.22 1.67
CA ILE A 216 -6.26 -20.69 0.84
C ILE A 216 -5.06 -19.81 1.19
N GLU A 217 -3.96 -20.43 1.59
CA GLU A 217 -2.69 -19.73 1.81
C GLU A 217 -2.01 -19.50 0.46
N VAL A 218 -1.73 -18.24 0.14
CA VAL A 218 -1.00 -17.85 -1.07
C VAL A 218 0.31 -17.21 -0.64
N PRO A 219 1.46 -17.76 -1.01
CA PRO A 219 2.77 -17.20 -0.67
C PRO A 219 2.93 -15.81 -1.31
N VAL A 220 3.53 -14.89 -0.55
CA VAL A 220 3.78 -13.52 -1.01
C VAL A 220 5.02 -13.54 -1.91
N SER A 221 4.89 -13.08 -3.15
CA SER A 221 6.04 -12.92 -4.06
C SER A 221 6.98 -11.84 -3.53
N THR A 222 8.28 -11.92 -3.87
CA THR A 222 9.31 -10.93 -3.51
C THR A 222 8.89 -9.52 -3.88
N MET A 223 8.40 -9.32 -5.11
CA MET A 223 7.88 -8.03 -5.57
C MET A 223 6.74 -7.50 -4.69
N ARG A 224 5.78 -8.35 -4.33
CA ARG A 224 4.65 -7.94 -3.47
C ARG A 224 5.11 -7.62 -2.05
N GLY A 225 6.13 -8.32 -1.53
CA GLY A 225 6.77 -8.02 -0.24
C GLY A 225 7.40 -6.62 -0.22
N VAL A 226 8.18 -6.29 -1.25
CA VAL A 226 8.79 -4.95 -1.41
C VAL A 226 7.73 -3.86 -1.53
N ILE A 227 6.68 -4.08 -2.33
CA ILE A 227 5.56 -3.14 -2.46
C ILE A 227 4.89 -2.91 -1.10
N ALA A 228 4.59 -3.98 -0.35
CA ALA A 228 3.96 -3.90 0.96
C ALA A 228 4.81 -3.08 1.95
N LYS A 229 6.12 -3.34 2.03
CA LYS A 229 7.07 -2.59 2.88
C LYS A 229 7.05 -1.09 2.55
N ARG A 230 7.17 -0.74 1.26
CA ARG A 230 7.18 0.66 0.80
C ARG A 230 5.85 1.39 1.05
N LEU A 231 4.72 0.71 0.86
CA LEU A 231 3.41 1.31 1.10
C LEU A 231 3.16 1.58 2.59
N VAL A 232 3.58 0.64 3.46
CA VAL A 232 3.50 0.82 4.92
C VAL A 232 4.39 1.98 5.35
N GLU A 233 5.65 2.03 4.88
CA GLU A 233 6.58 3.12 5.16
C GLU A 233 6.02 4.48 4.73
N SER A 234 5.50 4.57 3.50
CA SER A 234 4.86 5.80 3.01
C SER A 234 3.71 6.25 3.91
N LYS A 235 2.82 5.33 4.31
CA LYS A 235 1.67 5.66 5.16
C LYS A 235 2.04 6.05 6.59
N GLN A 236 3.12 5.49 7.13
CA GLN A 236 3.57 5.77 8.49
C GLN A 236 4.41 7.05 8.59
N GLN A 237 5.25 7.34 7.58
CA GLN A 237 6.20 8.44 7.63
C GLN A 237 5.67 9.74 7.01
N ILE A 238 4.76 9.66 6.04
CA ILE A 238 4.23 10.82 5.35
C ILE A 238 2.88 11.23 5.95
N PRO A 239 2.72 12.46 6.46
CA PRO A 239 1.43 12.98 6.91
C PRO A 239 0.54 13.29 5.70
N HIS A 240 -0.16 12.26 5.21
CA HIS A 240 -1.07 12.37 4.07
C HIS A 240 -2.31 13.19 4.40
N TYR A 241 -2.65 14.13 3.52
CA TYR A 241 -3.99 14.72 3.44
C TYR A 241 -4.47 14.72 1.99
N GLN A 242 -5.77 14.89 1.77
CA GLN A 242 -6.37 14.79 0.45
C GLN A 242 -7.16 16.05 0.10
N VAL A 243 -7.10 16.41 -1.18
CA VAL A 243 -7.92 17.49 -1.75
C VAL A 243 -8.55 16.98 -3.04
N THR A 244 -9.88 17.03 -3.14
CA THR A 244 -10.62 16.58 -4.32
C THR A 244 -11.22 17.77 -5.06
N MET A 245 -11.14 17.75 -6.38
CA MET A 245 -11.80 18.73 -7.26
C MET A 245 -12.47 18.00 -8.42
N LYS A 246 -13.63 18.50 -8.83
CA LYS A 246 -14.34 18.03 -10.03
C LYS A 246 -14.00 18.91 -11.23
N PHE A 247 -13.77 18.25 -12.36
CA PHE A 247 -13.46 18.87 -13.65
C PHE A 247 -14.54 18.58 -14.66
N SER A 248 -14.91 19.59 -15.48
CA SER A 248 -15.69 19.35 -16.69
C SER A 248 -14.83 18.68 -17.74
N MET A 249 -15.31 17.55 -18.25
CA MET A 249 -14.59 16.76 -19.26
C MET A 249 -15.13 16.98 -20.68
N ASP A 250 -16.18 17.77 -20.86
CA ASP A 250 -16.86 17.98 -22.16
C ASP A 250 -15.88 18.44 -23.23
N SER A 251 -15.11 19.51 -22.95
CA SER A 251 -14.14 20.08 -23.89
C SER A 251 -13.00 19.13 -24.26
N ILE A 252 -12.46 18.41 -23.28
CA ILE A 252 -11.33 17.49 -23.51
C ILE A 252 -11.78 16.26 -24.29
N LEU A 253 -12.99 15.75 -24.04
CA LEU A 253 -13.55 14.61 -24.77
C LEU A 253 -13.87 14.99 -26.24
N ALA A 254 -14.43 16.17 -26.46
CA ALA A 254 -14.68 16.68 -27.82
C ALA A 254 -13.38 16.89 -28.60
N LEU A 255 -12.38 17.56 -28.02
CA LEU A 255 -11.07 17.77 -28.66
C LEU A 255 -10.37 16.43 -28.96
N ARG A 256 -10.38 15.50 -28.00
CA ARG A 256 -9.80 14.16 -28.21
C ARG A 256 -10.49 13.43 -29.36
N GLY A 257 -11.80 13.50 -29.46
CA GLY A 257 -12.58 12.93 -30.58
C GLY A 257 -12.10 13.44 -31.93
N SER A 258 -12.10 14.77 -32.10
CA SER A 258 -11.64 15.43 -33.31
C SER A 258 -10.19 15.14 -33.67
N LEU A 259 -9.27 15.18 -32.68
CA LEU A 259 -7.86 14.86 -32.91
C LEU A 259 -7.67 13.39 -33.31
N ASN A 260 -8.36 12.45 -32.69
CA ASN A 260 -8.24 11.03 -33.01
C ASN A 260 -8.78 10.71 -34.42
N GLU A 261 -9.81 11.41 -34.87
CA GLU A 261 -10.31 11.30 -36.24
C GLU A 261 -9.24 11.75 -37.26
N GLN A 262 -8.63 12.91 -37.03
CA GLN A 262 -7.58 13.47 -37.90
C GLN A 262 -6.28 12.66 -37.86
N LEU A 263 -5.93 12.08 -36.72
CA LEU A 263 -4.70 11.31 -36.53
C LEU A 263 -4.85 9.84 -36.91
N SER A 264 -6.05 9.40 -37.29
CA SER A 264 -6.33 7.98 -37.65
C SER A 264 -5.43 7.45 -38.77
N ALA A 265 -5.15 8.26 -39.78
CA ALA A 265 -4.26 7.92 -40.90
C ALA A 265 -2.78 7.77 -40.48
N MET A 266 -2.40 8.27 -39.30
CA MET A 266 -1.04 8.19 -38.72
C MET A 266 -0.94 7.10 -37.66
N GLU A 267 -1.98 6.27 -37.47
CA GLU A 267 -2.07 5.24 -36.41
C GLU A 267 -1.85 5.76 -34.99
N VAL A 268 -2.04 7.06 -34.74
CA VAL A 268 -1.94 7.69 -33.45
C VAL A 268 -3.33 7.77 -32.82
N LYS A 269 -3.45 7.25 -31.60
CA LYS A 269 -4.69 7.30 -30.81
C LYS A 269 -4.40 7.89 -29.44
N LEU A 270 -4.93 9.09 -29.17
CA LEU A 270 -4.80 9.78 -27.90
C LEU A 270 -5.83 9.26 -26.90
N SER A 271 -5.38 9.02 -25.67
CA SER A 271 -6.22 8.67 -24.52
C SER A 271 -6.50 9.90 -23.64
N VAL A 272 -7.56 9.86 -22.84
CA VAL A 272 -7.82 10.92 -21.83
C VAL A 272 -6.63 11.06 -20.88
N ASN A 273 -5.97 9.95 -20.56
CA ASN A 273 -4.82 9.96 -19.66
C ASN A 273 -3.64 10.79 -20.21
N ASP A 274 -3.41 10.78 -21.54
CA ASP A 274 -2.34 11.57 -22.16
C ASP A 274 -2.56 13.08 -21.96
N PHE A 275 -3.82 13.53 -22.08
CA PHE A 275 -4.21 14.91 -21.80
C PHE A 275 -4.01 15.25 -20.31
N ILE A 276 -4.40 14.37 -19.40
CA ILE A 276 -4.22 14.57 -17.95
C ILE A 276 -2.73 14.66 -17.60
N ILE A 277 -1.88 13.77 -18.13
CA ILE A 277 -0.43 13.81 -17.92
C ILE A 277 0.14 15.16 -18.37
N ARG A 278 -0.21 15.61 -19.58
CA ARG A 278 0.24 16.91 -20.12
C ARG A 278 -0.27 18.07 -19.27
N ALA A 279 -1.55 18.05 -18.88
CA ALA A 279 -2.17 19.06 -18.04
C ALA A 279 -1.47 19.15 -16.65
N CYS A 280 -1.21 18.01 -16.02
CA CYS A 280 -0.48 17.94 -14.75
C CYS A 280 0.94 18.53 -14.89
N ALA A 281 1.65 18.16 -15.94
CA ALA A 281 3.00 18.64 -16.17
C ALA A 281 3.06 20.17 -16.38
N LEU A 282 2.13 20.74 -17.16
CA LEU A 282 2.04 22.17 -17.34
C LEU A 282 1.57 22.91 -16.08
N ALA A 283 0.66 22.30 -15.30
CA ALA A 283 0.24 22.86 -14.02
C ALA A 283 1.40 22.90 -13.01
N MET A 284 2.28 21.90 -13.00
CA MET A 284 3.51 21.90 -12.18
C MET A 284 4.51 22.98 -12.64
N ALA A 285 4.67 23.19 -13.94
CA ALA A 285 5.51 24.26 -14.45
C ALA A 285 5.03 25.65 -13.99
N LYS A 286 3.72 25.86 -13.85
CA LYS A 286 3.14 27.08 -13.26
C LYS A 286 3.28 27.16 -11.74
N ASN A 287 3.41 26.01 -11.05
CA ASN A 287 3.46 25.89 -9.60
C ASN A 287 4.71 25.07 -9.18
N PRO A 288 5.93 25.64 -9.30
CA PRO A 288 7.18 24.86 -9.16
C PRO A 288 7.33 24.16 -7.80
N PHE A 289 6.87 24.77 -6.71
CA PHE A 289 6.88 24.15 -5.38
C PHE A 289 6.03 22.90 -5.27
N PHE A 290 5.10 22.68 -6.20
CA PHE A 290 4.33 21.44 -6.25
C PHE A 290 5.16 20.26 -6.77
N ASN A 291 6.21 20.53 -7.56
CA ASN A 291 7.16 19.56 -8.07
C ASN A 291 8.36 19.43 -7.13
N ALA A 292 8.12 18.97 -5.90
CA ALA A 292 9.11 18.92 -4.85
C ALA A 292 9.10 17.61 -4.06
N SER A 293 10.16 17.35 -3.31
CA SER A 293 10.32 16.18 -2.43
C SER A 293 10.83 16.59 -1.06
N TRP A 294 10.42 15.85 -0.02
CA TRP A 294 10.95 15.97 1.33
C TRP A 294 12.30 15.26 1.45
N ALA A 295 13.34 15.98 1.88
CA ALA A 295 14.70 15.47 2.06
C ALA A 295 15.20 15.57 3.51
N GLY A 296 14.27 15.37 4.49
CA GLY A 296 14.58 15.37 5.91
C GLY A 296 14.67 16.78 6.49
N ASP A 297 15.78 17.49 6.25
CA ASP A 297 16.07 18.84 6.73
C ASP A 297 15.72 19.94 5.72
N ARG A 298 15.37 19.59 4.48
CA ARG A 298 15.10 20.52 3.37
C ARG A 298 14.07 19.99 2.39
N ILE A 299 13.51 20.90 1.60
CA ILE A 299 12.63 20.58 0.46
C ILE A 299 13.45 20.71 -0.82
N LEU A 300 13.44 19.67 -1.65
CA LEU A 300 14.07 19.68 -2.97
C LEU A 300 13.00 20.03 -4.01
N VAL A 301 13.12 21.19 -4.63
CA VAL A 301 12.28 21.60 -5.76
C VAL A 301 12.94 21.15 -7.06
N HIS A 302 12.25 20.24 -7.78
CA HIS A 302 12.79 19.66 -9.02
C HIS A 302 12.58 20.58 -10.20
N GLN A 303 13.63 20.69 -11.05
CA GLN A 303 13.56 21.47 -12.30
C GLN A 303 12.92 20.65 -13.43
N GLN A 304 13.10 19.34 -13.42
CA GLN A 304 12.49 18.43 -14.38
C GLN A 304 11.09 17.99 -13.87
N VAL A 305 10.15 17.90 -14.79
CA VAL A 305 8.79 17.42 -14.49
C VAL A 305 8.65 16.00 -15.04
N ASN A 306 8.88 15.02 -14.19
CA ASN A 306 8.83 13.61 -14.53
C ASN A 306 7.56 12.99 -13.95
N VAL A 307 6.64 12.59 -14.81
CA VAL A 307 5.35 12.07 -14.39
C VAL A 307 5.37 10.54 -14.39
N GLY A 308 5.27 9.96 -13.20
CA GLY A 308 5.06 8.53 -13.02
C GLY A 308 3.60 8.15 -13.33
N VAL A 309 3.42 7.14 -14.13
CA VAL A 309 2.10 6.61 -14.50
C VAL A 309 1.97 5.21 -13.91
N ALA A 310 0.95 5.01 -13.08
CA ALA A 310 0.64 3.71 -12.50
C ALA A 310 0.06 2.77 -13.56
N ILE A 311 0.70 1.60 -13.75
CA ILE A 311 0.34 0.60 -14.74
C ILE A 311 0.03 -0.71 -14.00
N ALA A 312 -1.20 -1.20 -14.16
CA ALA A 312 -1.61 -2.48 -13.60
C ALA A 312 -0.98 -3.64 -14.39
N LEU A 313 -0.44 -4.60 -13.67
CA LEU A 313 0.09 -5.85 -14.23
C LEU A 313 -1.03 -6.90 -14.33
N PRO A 314 -0.97 -7.80 -15.34
CA PRO A 314 -1.91 -8.91 -15.46
C PRO A 314 -1.83 -9.85 -14.23
N GLU A 315 -2.96 -10.46 -13.86
CA GLU A 315 -3.04 -11.42 -12.76
C GLU A 315 -2.14 -12.64 -12.99
N GLU A 316 -1.98 -13.07 -14.23
CA GLU A 316 -1.11 -14.16 -14.69
C GLU A 316 0.38 -13.93 -14.31
N LYS A 317 0.78 -12.67 -14.14
CA LYS A 317 2.13 -12.26 -13.70
C LYS A 317 2.18 -11.94 -12.20
N GLY A 318 1.25 -12.48 -11.41
CA GLY A 318 1.15 -12.22 -9.97
C GLY A 318 0.41 -10.93 -9.62
N GLY A 319 -0.14 -10.23 -10.62
CA GLY A 319 -0.85 -8.96 -10.41
C GLY A 319 0.08 -7.86 -9.87
N GLY A 320 -0.52 -6.80 -9.35
CA GLY A 320 0.23 -5.70 -8.77
C GLY A 320 0.27 -4.46 -9.67
N LEU A 321 1.10 -3.50 -9.31
CA LEU A 321 1.19 -2.21 -9.96
C LEU A 321 2.65 -1.79 -10.06
N VAL A 322 3.04 -1.33 -11.25
CA VAL A 322 4.35 -0.70 -11.49
C VAL A 322 4.15 0.74 -11.94
N VAL A 323 5.15 1.58 -11.71
CA VAL A 323 5.10 2.99 -12.12
C VAL A 323 6.11 3.19 -13.24
N GLY A 324 5.61 3.47 -14.45
CA GLY A 324 6.45 3.89 -15.58
C GLY A 324 6.57 5.41 -15.63
N VAL A 325 7.75 5.94 -15.95
CA VAL A 325 8.05 7.38 -15.84
C VAL A 325 8.16 8.03 -17.21
N VAL A 326 7.32 9.03 -17.47
CA VAL A 326 7.42 9.95 -18.60
C VAL A 326 8.30 11.12 -18.17
N LYS A 327 9.55 11.14 -18.61
CA LYS A 327 10.54 12.19 -18.27
C LYS A 327 10.20 13.48 -19.03
N ASP A 328 10.48 14.65 -18.42
CA ASP A 328 10.29 15.97 -19.01
C ASP A 328 8.91 16.18 -19.67
N ALA A 329 7.85 15.71 -19.02
CA ALA A 329 6.50 15.70 -19.58
C ALA A 329 5.95 17.08 -19.95
N ASN A 330 6.47 18.14 -19.30
CA ASN A 330 6.14 19.54 -19.61
C ASN A 330 6.72 20.04 -20.94
N LEU A 331 7.72 19.36 -21.50
CA LEU A 331 8.35 19.71 -22.78
C LEU A 331 7.84 18.87 -23.95
N LYS A 332 7.08 17.80 -23.67
CA LYS A 332 6.61 16.83 -24.67
C LYS A 332 5.24 17.16 -25.21
N SER A 333 5.03 16.95 -26.51
CA SER A 333 3.71 17.03 -27.13
C SER A 333 2.80 15.87 -26.68
N LEU A 334 1.49 15.99 -26.83
CA LEU A 334 0.52 14.91 -26.58
C LEU A 334 0.86 13.63 -27.35
N ARG A 335 1.33 13.75 -28.58
CA ARG A 335 1.75 12.60 -29.42
C ARG A 335 2.93 11.86 -28.80
N GLN A 336 3.94 12.59 -28.31
CA GLN A 336 5.11 11.99 -27.65
C GLN A 336 4.72 11.30 -26.35
N ILE A 337 3.93 11.97 -25.51
CA ILE A 337 3.42 11.40 -24.27
C ILE A 337 2.62 10.12 -24.54
N SER A 338 1.69 10.15 -25.51
CA SER A 338 0.88 8.98 -25.87
C SER A 338 1.74 7.80 -26.34
N GLY A 339 2.76 8.06 -27.16
CA GLY A 339 3.70 7.03 -27.63
C GLY A 339 4.48 6.39 -26.49
N GLU A 340 5.03 7.21 -25.58
CA GLU A 340 5.78 6.72 -24.42
C GLU A 340 4.90 5.94 -23.44
N VAL A 341 3.73 6.46 -23.07
CA VAL A 341 2.79 5.77 -22.18
C VAL A 341 2.36 4.42 -22.75
N ARG A 342 2.11 4.35 -24.07
CA ARG A 342 1.78 3.09 -24.73
C ARG A 342 2.95 2.11 -24.65
N SER A 343 4.17 2.56 -25.00
CA SER A 343 5.38 1.74 -24.94
C SER A 343 5.65 1.22 -23.52
N LEU A 344 5.55 2.08 -22.50
CA LEU A 344 5.69 1.69 -21.09
C LEU A 344 4.63 0.65 -20.69
N GLY A 345 3.37 0.86 -21.12
CA GLY A 345 2.28 -0.07 -20.83
C GLY A 345 2.47 -1.45 -21.49
N GLU A 346 2.94 -1.50 -22.73
CA GLU A 346 3.24 -2.74 -23.44
C GLU A 346 4.43 -3.48 -22.82
N LYS A 347 5.52 -2.76 -22.53
CA LYS A 347 6.68 -3.34 -21.85
C LYS A 347 6.32 -3.89 -20.48
N ALA A 348 5.58 -3.15 -19.66
CA ALA A 348 5.16 -3.60 -18.33
C ALA A 348 4.39 -4.92 -18.40
N ARG A 349 3.49 -5.06 -19.38
CA ARG A 349 2.68 -6.28 -19.55
C ARG A 349 3.43 -7.45 -20.19
N THR A 350 4.50 -7.21 -20.95
CA THR A 350 5.24 -8.26 -21.66
C THR A 350 6.49 -8.67 -20.91
N LYS A 351 7.54 -7.87 -20.96
CA LYS A 351 8.89 -8.18 -20.45
C LYS A 351 9.30 -7.44 -19.18
N GLY A 352 8.41 -6.59 -18.64
CA GLY A 352 8.73 -5.74 -17.50
C GLY A 352 9.37 -4.40 -17.91
N LEU A 353 9.41 -3.47 -16.95
CA LEU A 353 10.07 -2.17 -17.08
C LEU A 353 11.50 -2.26 -16.54
N SER A 354 12.43 -1.56 -17.16
CA SER A 354 13.78 -1.39 -16.63
C SER A 354 13.78 -0.45 -15.40
N MET A 355 14.84 -0.51 -14.60
CA MET A 355 15.01 0.39 -13.45
C MET A 355 15.02 1.87 -13.88
N GLU A 356 15.59 2.17 -15.05
CA GLU A 356 15.61 3.53 -15.59
C GLU A 356 14.22 4.04 -15.97
N GLU A 357 13.33 3.14 -16.48
CA GLU A 357 11.95 3.45 -16.84
C GLU A 357 11.04 3.62 -15.62
N MET A 358 11.44 3.10 -14.45
CA MET A 358 10.69 3.18 -13.19
C MET A 358 11.21 4.24 -12.22
N SER A 359 12.37 4.84 -12.49
CA SER A 359 13.03 5.76 -11.56
C SER A 359 12.93 7.23 -11.98
N GLY A 360 13.07 8.14 -11.01
CA GLY A 360 13.15 9.57 -11.23
C GLY A 360 11.81 10.27 -11.44
N ALA A 361 10.69 9.63 -11.09
CA ALA A 361 9.39 10.31 -11.03
C ALA A 361 9.42 11.40 -9.95
N THR A 362 8.88 12.57 -10.27
CA THR A 362 8.71 13.69 -9.33
C THR A 362 7.24 13.86 -8.91
N PHE A 363 6.33 13.29 -9.66
CA PHE A 363 4.89 13.26 -9.43
C PHE A 363 4.31 11.95 -9.97
N THR A 364 3.24 11.43 -9.38
CA THR A 364 2.61 10.19 -9.85
C THR A 364 1.13 10.41 -10.17
N ILE A 365 0.65 9.73 -11.21
CA ILE A 365 -0.77 9.66 -11.59
C ILE A 365 -1.24 8.22 -11.51
N SER A 366 -2.35 8.00 -10.81
CA SER A 366 -3.08 6.74 -10.79
C SER A 366 -4.47 6.95 -11.37
N ASN A 367 -4.86 6.16 -12.37
CA ASN A 367 -6.13 6.32 -13.06
C ASN A 367 -6.93 5.02 -13.00
N LEU A 368 -8.08 5.05 -12.32
CA LEU A 368 -9.03 3.95 -12.24
C LEU A 368 -10.35 4.22 -13.00
N GLY A 369 -10.38 5.29 -13.79
CA GLY A 369 -11.57 5.67 -14.56
C GLY A 369 -12.03 4.61 -15.54
N MET A 370 -11.12 3.79 -16.07
CA MET A 370 -11.46 2.66 -16.95
C MET A 370 -12.26 1.55 -16.26
N PHE A 371 -12.22 1.49 -14.91
CA PHE A 371 -12.98 0.55 -14.10
C PHE A 371 -14.31 1.14 -13.58
N GLY A 372 -14.66 2.36 -13.98
CA GLY A 372 -15.88 3.03 -13.54
C GLY A 372 -15.84 3.58 -12.11
N VAL A 373 -14.65 3.66 -11.50
CA VAL A 373 -14.47 4.21 -10.15
C VAL A 373 -14.72 5.71 -10.17
N ASP A 374 -15.71 6.20 -9.41
CA ASP A 374 -16.06 7.62 -9.37
C ASP A 374 -14.91 8.45 -8.75
N ASN A 375 -14.46 8.04 -7.57
CA ASN A 375 -13.36 8.71 -6.91
C ASN A 375 -12.63 7.75 -5.95
N PHE A 376 -11.33 7.97 -5.72
CA PHE A 376 -10.52 7.20 -4.78
C PHE A 376 -9.34 8.02 -4.29
N THR A 377 -8.67 7.54 -3.24
CA THR A 377 -7.43 8.12 -2.73
C THR A 377 -6.27 7.16 -2.97
N ALA A 378 -5.15 7.69 -3.44
CA ALA A 378 -3.94 6.90 -3.65
C ALA A 378 -2.91 7.14 -2.53
N ILE A 379 -2.01 6.18 -2.31
CA ILE A 379 -0.88 6.31 -1.39
C ILE A 379 0.27 6.95 -2.16
N ILE A 380 0.92 7.95 -1.55
CA ILE A 380 2.07 8.63 -2.15
C ILE A 380 3.20 7.62 -2.38
N ASN A 381 3.82 7.68 -3.55
CA ASN A 381 4.99 6.88 -3.89
C ASN A 381 6.28 7.69 -3.62
N PRO A 382 7.00 7.44 -2.51
CA PRO A 382 8.24 8.17 -2.23
C PRO A 382 9.28 8.00 -3.34
N PRO A 383 10.09 9.03 -3.63
CA PRO A 383 10.26 10.30 -2.91
C PRO A 383 9.29 11.42 -3.30
N ASN A 384 8.24 11.14 -4.09
CA ASN A 384 7.27 12.16 -4.50
C ASN A 384 6.50 12.71 -3.29
N SER A 385 6.12 13.99 -3.35
CA SER A 385 5.26 14.61 -2.34
C SER A 385 3.78 14.60 -2.70
N ALA A 386 3.44 14.13 -3.90
CA ALA A 386 2.06 14.14 -4.37
C ALA A 386 1.75 12.99 -5.35
N ILE A 387 0.49 12.55 -5.32
CA ILE A 387 -0.08 11.62 -6.30
C ILE A 387 -1.49 12.05 -6.64
N LEU A 388 -1.84 12.05 -7.94
CA LEU A 388 -3.17 12.33 -8.42
C LEU A 388 -3.91 11.03 -8.71
N ALA A 389 -5.06 10.84 -8.06
CA ALA A 389 -6.01 9.77 -8.31
C ALA A 389 -7.12 10.30 -9.23
N CYS A 390 -7.21 9.76 -10.46
CA CYS A 390 -8.23 10.14 -11.44
C CYS A 390 -9.35 9.11 -11.45
N GLY A 391 -10.58 9.55 -11.21
CA GLY A 391 -11.79 8.75 -11.35
C GLY A 391 -12.27 8.64 -12.81
N ALA A 392 -13.44 8.05 -12.99
CA ALA A 392 -14.12 7.97 -14.29
C ALA A 392 -14.65 9.35 -14.72
N ALA A 393 -14.61 9.61 -16.00
CA ALA A 393 -15.46 10.66 -16.59
C ALA A 393 -16.88 10.10 -16.70
N ILE A 394 -17.83 10.66 -15.95
CA ILE A 394 -19.18 10.16 -15.83
C ILE A 394 -20.13 11.19 -16.44
N GLU A 395 -21.05 10.72 -17.31
CA GLU A 395 -22.14 11.54 -17.83
C GLU A 395 -23.22 11.67 -16.76
N GLN A 396 -23.52 12.91 -16.37
CA GLN A 396 -24.46 13.17 -15.28
C GLN A 396 -25.14 14.55 -15.45
N PRO A 397 -26.26 14.80 -14.78
CA PRO A 397 -26.86 16.13 -14.72
C PRO A 397 -25.92 17.12 -14.02
N VAL A 398 -25.59 18.21 -14.68
CA VAL A 398 -24.71 19.27 -14.16
C VAL A 398 -25.34 20.62 -14.33
N VAL A 399 -25.02 21.58 -13.46
CA VAL A 399 -25.46 22.97 -13.60
C VAL A 399 -24.38 23.75 -14.33
N ARG A 400 -24.74 24.26 -15.53
CA ARG A 400 -23.89 25.17 -16.32
C ARG A 400 -24.66 26.42 -16.70
N ASN A 401 -24.08 27.58 -16.43
CA ASN A 401 -24.72 28.88 -16.70
C ASN A 401 -26.15 28.96 -16.12
N HIS A 402 -26.34 28.47 -14.88
CA HIS A 402 -27.63 28.41 -14.17
C HIS A 402 -28.67 27.48 -14.82
N GLN A 403 -28.29 26.63 -15.76
CA GLN A 403 -29.17 25.66 -16.41
C GLN A 403 -28.71 24.22 -16.07
N LEU A 404 -29.70 23.36 -15.89
CA LEU A 404 -29.42 21.93 -15.73
C LEU A 404 -29.24 21.33 -17.12
N VAL A 405 -28.04 20.77 -17.34
CA VAL A 405 -27.67 20.15 -18.62
C VAL A 405 -27.05 18.78 -18.36
N VAL A 406 -27.00 17.92 -19.37
CA VAL A 406 -26.19 16.69 -19.32
C VAL A 406 -24.76 17.06 -19.66
N GLY A 407 -23.80 16.64 -18.85
CA GLY A 407 -22.39 16.92 -19.07
C GLY A 407 -21.50 15.85 -18.44
N TRP A 408 -20.26 15.83 -18.85
CA TRP A 408 -19.24 14.90 -18.35
C TRP A 408 -18.44 15.55 -17.22
N GLU A 409 -18.39 14.89 -16.07
CA GLU A 409 -17.53 15.29 -14.94
C GLU A 409 -16.59 14.15 -14.53
N MET A 410 -15.41 14.52 -14.07
CA MET A 410 -14.42 13.63 -13.49
C MET A 410 -13.99 14.18 -12.14
N ALA A 411 -14.00 13.34 -11.10
CA ALA A 411 -13.40 13.67 -9.82
C ALA A 411 -11.91 13.30 -9.87
N ALA A 412 -11.05 14.20 -9.43
CA ALA A 412 -9.65 13.94 -9.23
C ALA A 412 -9.23 14.33 -7.82
N THR A 413 -8.57 13.40 -7.14
CA THR A 413 -8.14 13.54 -5.75
C THR A 413 -6.63 13.54 -5.66
N LEU A 414 -6.06 14.60 -5.11
CA LEU A 414 -4.66 14.67 -4.74
C LEU A 414 -4.47 14.06 -3.34
N SER A 415 -3.52 13.13 -3.19
CA SER A 415 -2.94 12.81 -1.89
C SER A 415 -1.57 13.49 -1.81
N LEU A 416 -1.32 14.18 -0.71
CA LEU A 416 -0.26 15.17 -0.56
C LEU A 416 0.50 14.99 0.75
N ASP A 417 1.82 15.22 0.70
CA ASP A 417 2.67 15.31 1.88
C ASP A 417 2.55 16.71 2.50
N HIS A 418 1.90 16.81 3.67
CA HIS A 418 1.67 18.09 4.33
C HIS A 418 2.94 18.78 4.84
N ARG A 419 4.08 18.11 4.84
CA ARG A 419 5.38 18.72 5.16
C ARG A 419 5.92 19.57 4.03
N VAL A 420 5.50 19.29 2.78
CA VAL A 420 5.98 19.93 1.55
C VAL A 420 4.93 20.85 0.95
N ILE A 421 3.68 20.42 0.90
CA ILE A 421 2.59 21.08 0.20
C ILE A 421 1.47 21.39 1.21
N ASP A 422 1.06 22.65 1.29
CA ASP A 422 -0.09 23.10 2.08
C ASP A 422 -1.39 23.11 1.26
N GLY A 423 -2.52 23.31 1.94
CA GLY A 423 -3.83 23.31 1.32
C GLY A 423 -4.03 24.44 0.27
N ALA A 424 -3.42 25.61 0.47
CA ALA A 424 -3.51 26.71 -0.48
C ALA A 424 -2.70 26.42 -1.75
N MET A 425 -1.51 25.83 -1.61
CA MET A 425 -0.70 25.38 -2.74
C MET A 425 -1.45 24.31 -3.55
N ALA A 426 -2.05 23.32 -2.87
CA ALA A 426 -2.85 22.28 -3.52
C ALA A 426 -4.04 22.86 -4.29
N ALA A 427 -4.77 23.81 -3.71
CA ALA A 427 -5.89 24.46 -4.36
C ALA A 427 -5.47 25.25 -5.61
N LYS A 428 -4.37 26.00 -5.55
CA LYS A 428 -3.81 26.73 -6.70
C LYS A 428 -3.39 25.80 -7.83
N TYR A 429 -2.75 24.69 -7.48
CA TYR A 429 -2.37 23.66 -8.47
C TYR A 429 -3.61 23.07 -9.15
N LEU A 430 -4.62 22.65 -8.36
CA LEU A 430 -5.86 22.10 -8.90
C LEU A 430 -6.62 23.12 -9.75
N GLN A 431 -6.60 24.41 -9.41
CA GLN A 431 -7.15 25.47 -10.26
C GLN A 431 -6.41 25.56 -11.61
N SER A 432 -5.07 25.48 -11.58
CA SER A 432 -4.27 25.48 -12.81
C SER A 432 -4.56 24.22 -13.65
N LEU A 433 -4.67 23.05 -13.00
CA LEU A 433 -5.03 21.79 -13.66
C LEU A 433 -6.44 21.88 -14.28
N LYS A 434 -7.41 22.41 -13.53
CA LYS A 434 -8.78 22.64 -14.00
C LYS A 434 -8.80 23.50 -15.27
N GLN A 435 -8.04 24.60 -15.29
CA GLN A 435 -7.92 25.46 -16.45
C GLN A 435 -7.44 24.69 -17.69
N PHE A 436 -6.44 23.84 -17.57
CA PHE A 436 -5.91 23.04 -18.68
C PHE A 436 -6.89 21.95 -19.13
N VAL A 437 -7.61 21.32 -18.20
CA VAL A 437 -8.61 20.28 -18.53
C VAL A 437 -9.84 20.88 -19.21
N GLU A 438 -10.35 22.03 -18.73
CA GLU A 438 -11.55 22.66 -19.25
C GLU A 438 -11.29 23.54 -20.50
N ALA A 439 -10.04 23.97 -20.70
CA ALA A 439 -9.59 24.66 -21.92
C ALA A 439 -8.43 23.89 -22.59
N PRO A 440 -8.67 22.69 -23.12
CA PRO A 440 -7.62 21.75 -23.53
C PRO A 440 -6.83 22.19 -24.76
N THR A 441 -7.24 23.21 -25.49
CA THR A 441 -6.44 23.84 -26.56
C THR A 441 -5.12 24.40 -26.04
N LEU A 442 -5.06 24.78 -24.75
CA LEU A 442 -3.83 25.23 -24.09
C LEU A 442 -2.77 24.11 -23.96
N LEU A 443 -3.17 22.86 -24.13
CA LEU A 443 -2.23 21.71 -24.08
C LEU A 443 -1.47 21.49 -25.39
N LEU A 444 -1.89 22.18 -26.46
CA LEU A 444 -1.33 22.06 -27.81
C LEU A 444 -0.19 23.05 -28.08
N VAL A 445 -0.04 24.05 -27.23
CA VAL A 445 0.96 25.13 -27.36
C VAL A 445 2.09 24.99 -26.34
#